data_e05c3f82f1accd06151f7984bfb886bb
#
_entry.id   e05c3f82f1accd06151f7984bfb886bb
#
_cell.length_a   1.000
_cell.length_b   1.000
_cell.length_c   1.000
_cell.angle_alpha   90.00
_cell.angle_beta   90.00
_cell.angle_gamma   90.00
#
_symmetry.space_group_name_H-M   'P 1'
#
loop_
_entity.id
_entity.type
_entity.pdbx_description
1 polymer ?
#
loop_
_entity_poly.entity_id
_entity_poly.type
_entity_poly.pdbx_seq_one_letter_code
_entity_poly.pdbx_strand_id
1 'polypeptide(L)'
;MTGSKVYIFSRGGMTVKQYCESFADENGFWAAKFASQAYIIALGANDKWQEYETGSAADVDLDDHINNKKTFAGYYGEIIQRVKKISPDAKLFFVTEPKHSSDNEKAVLRKQEEREVLYGFTKLFEGSYVIDLYKYGPVYDDKFKYNFYLNGHMTPSGYMLSANMIASYIDYIIRSNPRDFALAGLIGTGIDPGVTDTIERNLYEDRKLF
;
A
#
# COMPACT_ATOMS: atom_id res chain seq x y z
N MET A 1 8.65 17.77 -7.37
CA MET A 1 7.71 17.73 -6.22
C MET A 1 6.31 17.72 -6.78
N THR A 2 5.44 16.85 -6.27
CA THR A 2 4.08 16.63 -6.83
C THR A 2 3.05 17.69 -6.42
N GLY A 3 3.40 18.59 -5.50
CA GLY A 3 2.44 19.54 -4.91
C GLY A 3 1.40 18.91 -3.98
N SER A 4 1.53 17.62 -3.68
CA SER A 4 0.58 16.88 -2.85
C SER A 4 0.76 17.21 -1.37
N LYS A 5 -0.35 17.32 -0.63
CA LYS A 5 -0.33 17.31 0.83
C LYS A 5 -0.20 15.88 1.32
N VAL A 6 0.74 15.61 2.20
CA VAL A 6 1.00 14.28 2.74
C VAL A 6 0.76 14.26 4.24
N TYR A 7 0.02 13.26 4.71
CA TYR A 7 -0.09 12.91 6.12
C TYR A 7 0.74 11.65 6.38
N ILE A 8 1.50 11.65 7.47
CA ILE A 8 2.38 10.53 7.84
C ILE A 8 1.86 9.89 9.12
N PHE A 9 1.45 8.63 9.03
CA PHE A 9 1.03 7.79 10.14
C PHE A 9 1.89 6.52 10.18
N SER A 10 3.13 6.68 10.55
CA SER A 10 4.10 5.59 10.62
C SER A 10 4.96 5.68 11.88
N ARG A 11 5.38 4.51 12.38
CA ARG A 11 6.30 4.36 13.49
C ARG A 11 7.20 3.15 13.23
N GLY A 12 8.48 3.26 13.56
CA GLY A 12 9.42 2.14 13.44
C GLY A 12 9.00 0.94 14.29
N GLY A 13 9.25 -0.28 13.81
CA GLY A 13 8.90 -1.52 14.50
C GLY A 13 7.42 -1.92 14.44
N MET A 14 6.57 -1.18 13.75
CA MET A 14 5.12 -1.40 13.71
C MET A 14 4.75 -2.66 12.94
N THR A 15 3.86 -3.48 13.51
CA THR A 15 3.17 -4.59 12.85
C THR A 15 1.75 -4.19 12.47
N VAL A 16 1.09 -4.92 11.55
CA VAL A 16 -0.32 -4.67 11.21
C VAL A 16 -1.24 -4.81 12.43
N LYS A 17 -0.95 -5.79 13.30
CA LYS A 17 -1.70 -5.99 14.56
C LYS A 17 -1.61 -4.77 15.46
N GLN A 18 -0.40 -4.31 15.77
CA GLN A 18 -0.19 -3.14 16.62
C GLN A 18 -0.78 -1.86 16.01
N TYR A 19 -0.77 -1.78 14.68
CA TYR A 19 -1.38 -0.66 13.97
C TYR A 19 -2.88 -0.58 14.23
N CYS A 20 -3.59 -1.71 14.13
CA CYS A 20 -5.02 -1.80 14.38
C CYS A 20 -5.38 -1.64 15.86
N GLU A 21 -4.68 -2.36 16.75
CA GLU A 21 -5.06 -2.49 18.16
C GLU A 21 -4.71 -1.28 19.03
N SER A 22 -3.80 -0.39 18.56
CA SER A 22 -3.38 0.76 19.37
C SER A 22 -3.03 1.99 18.52
N PHE A 23 -2.01 1.89 17.65
CA PHE A 23 -1.37 3.05 17.07
C PHE A 23 -2.30 3.96 16.27
N ALA A 24 -3.17 3.39 15.43
CA ALA A 24 -4.05 4.16 14.56
C ALA A 24 -5.11 4.93 15.35
N ASP A 25 -5.68 4.30 16.37
CA ASP A 25 -6.66 4.94 17.25
C ASP A 25 -6.04 6.00 18.15
N GLU A 26 -4.89 5.71 18.78
CA GLU A 26 -4.14 6.66 19.61
C GLU A 26 -3.73 7.93 18.86
N ASN A 27 -3.46 7.82 17.55
CA ASN A 27 -3.07 8.95 16.69
C ASN A 27 -4.23 9.54 15.88
N GLY A 28 -5.45 9.05 16.09
CA GLY A 28 -6.65 9.56 15.44
C GLY A 28 -6.68 9.38 13.93
N PHE A 29 -5.98 8.35 13.39
CA PHE A 29 -5.83 8.14 11.96
C PHE A 29 -7.18 7.99 11.22
N TRP A 30 -8.17 7.42 11.87
CA TRP A 30 -9.49 7.17 11.29
C TRP A 30 -10.41 8.40 11.23
N ALA A 31 -9.93 9.57 11.63
CA ALA A 31 -10.74 10.79 11.60
C ALA A 31 -10.94 11.26 10.15
N ALA A 32 -12.15 11.70 9.80
CA ALA A 32 -12.53 12.16 8.46
C ALA A 32 -11.63 13.29 7.92
N LYS A 33 -11.03 14.11 8.81
CA LYS A 33 -10.08 15.16 8.40
C LYS A 33 -8.81 14.63 7.72
N PHE A 34 -8.53 13.32 7.83
CA PHE A 34 -7.41 12.63 7.18
C PHE A 34 -7.85 11.83 5.96
N ALA A 35 -9.11 11.95 5.54
CA ALA A 35 -9.55 11.41 4.28
C ALA A 35 -8.65 11.92 3.15
N SER A 36 -8.16 11.00 2.33
CA SER A 36 -7.14 11.28 1.32
C SER A 36 -7.49 10.60 0.00
N GLN A 37 -6.99 11.15 -1.10
CA GLN A 37 -7.21 10.59 -2.44
C GLN A 37 -6.47 9.27 -2.66
N ALA A 38 -5.35 9.09 -1.94
CA ALA A 38 -4.54 7.89 -2.02
C ALA A 38 -3.89 7.54 -0.68
N TYR A 39 -3.70 6.25 -0.44
CA TYR A 39 -2.96 5.73 0.71
C TYR A 39 -1.87 4.78 0.24
N ILE A 40 -0.67 4.96 0.75
CA ILE A 40 0.46 4.06 0.55
C ILE A 40 0.65 3.30 1.86
N ILE A 41 0.46 1.99 1.85
CA ILE A 41 0.54 1.13 3.02
C ILE A 41 1.75 0.21 2.86
N ALA A 42 2.78 0.43 3.70
CA ALA A 42 4.03 -0.30 3.70
C ALA A 42 4.22 -0.97 5.09
N LEU A 43 3.39 -1.97 5.37
CA LEU A 43 3.43 -2.80 6.57
C LEU A 43 3.75 -4.25 6.20
N GLY A 44 4.25 -5.04 7.15
CA GLY A 44 4.62 -6.45 6.97
C GLY A 44 6.04 -6.75 7.42
N ALA A 45 6.99 -5.83 7.23
CA ALA A 45 8.40 -6.09 7.54
C ALA A 45 8.67 -6.56 8.97
N ASN A 46 7.87 -6.14 9.94
CA ASN A 46 7.97 -6.54 11.34
C ASN A 46 7.07 -7.73 11.71
N ASP A 47 6.12 -8.05 10.86
CA ASP A 47 5.13 -9.10 11.08
C ASP A 47 5.75 -10.50 10.97
N LYS A 48 6.82 -10.67 10.22
CA LYS A 48 7.60 -11.91 10.11
C LYS A 48 8.20 -12.41 11.43
N TRP A 49 8.28 -11.56 12.44
CA TRP A 49 8.76 -11.90 13.77
C TRP A 49 7.62 -12.25 14.74
N GLN A 50 6.38 -12.20 14.27
CA GLN A 50 5.20 -12.48 15.09
C GLN A 50 4.79 -13.95 14.99
N GLU A 51 4.03 -14.40 16.00
CA GLU A 51 3.57 -15.79 16.07
C GLU A 51 2.27 -16.05 15.30
N TYR A 52 1.53 -14.98 14.93
CA TYR A 52 0.28 -15.17 14.19
C TYR A 52 0.53 -15.54 12.72
N GLU A 53 -0.41 -16.28 12.15
CA GLU A 53 -0.35 -16.77 10.78
C GLU A 53 -0.45 -15.62 9.76
N THR A 54 0.09 -15.85 8.55
CA THR A 54 -0.11 -14.92 7.42
C THR A 54 -1.57 -14.86 7.02
N GLY A 55 -2.23 -16.00 6.98
CA GLY A 55 -3.60 -16.11 6.50
C GLY A 55 -3.73 -15.84 5.00
N SER A 56 -4.92 -15.44 4.58
CA SER A 56 -5.24 -15.14 3.18
C SER A 56 -6.30 -14.04 3.08
N ALA A 57 -6.54 -13.55 1.86
CA ALA A 57 -7.60 -12.56 1.62
C ALA A 57 -9.01 -13.06 2.04
N ALA A 58 -9.21 -14.38 2.11
CA ALA A 58 -10.46 -14.97 2.62
C ALA A 58 -10.65 -14.84 4.14
N ASP A 59 -9.67 -14.35 4.86
CA ASP A 59 -9.76 -14.07 6.31
C ASP A 59 -10.44 -12.73 6.61
N VAL A 60 -10.76 -11.96 5.56
CA VAL A 60 -11.45 -10.67 5.65
C VAL A 60 -12.95 -10.89 5.50
N ASP A 61 -13.70 -10.47 6.50
CA ASP A 61 -15.15 -10.34 6.43
C ASP A 61 -15.49 -8.99 5.81
N LEU A 62 -16.08 -8.99 4.61
CA LEU A 62 -16.37 -7.77 3.86
C LEU A 62 -17.50 -6.92 4.47
N ASP A 63 -18.33 -7.51 5.32
CA ASP A 63 -19.44 -6.83 5.95
C ASP A 63 -19.00 -6.08 7.22
N ASP A 64 -18.14 -6.70 8.04
CA ASP A 64 -17.65 -6.07 9.28
C ASP A 64 -16.22 -6.51 9.61
N HIS A 65 -15.32 -5.54 9.63
CA HIS A 65 -13.90 -5.78 9.97
C HIS A 65 -13.66 -6.39 11.36
N ILE A 66 -14.62 -6.27 12.28
CA ILE A 66 -14.51 -6.87 13.63
C ILE A 66 -14.47 -8.40 13.54
N ASN A 67 -15.09 -8.98 12.51
CA ASN A 67 -15.14 -10.41 12.26
C ASN A 67 -13.91 -10.95 11.52
N ASN A 68 -12.99 -10.09 11.10
CA ASN A 68 -11.76 -10.53 10.44
C ASN A 68 -10.99 -11.49 11.34
N LYS A 69 -10.42 -12.55 10.75
CA LYS A 69 -9.55 -13.45 11.51
C LYS A 69 -8.31 -12.74 12.04
N LYS A 70 -7.76 -13.24 13.15
CA LYS A 70 -6.56 -12.67 13.80
C LYS A 70 -5.27 -13.14 13.12
N THR A 71 -5.16 -12.91 11.82
CA THR A 71 -4.02 -13.19 10.95
C THR A 71 -3.43 -11.88 10.40
N PHE A 72 -2.25 -11.93 9.78
CA PHE A 72 -1.73 -10.77 9.03
C PHE A 72 -2.75 -10.24 8.03
N ALA A 73 -3.36 -11.13 7.25
CA ALA A 73 -4.36 -10.77 6.27
C ALA A 73 -5.59 -10.10 6.90
N GLY A 74 -6.09 -10.62 8.02
CA GLY A 74 -7.26 -10.05 8.69
C GLY A 74 -6.99 -8.66 9.27
N TYR A 75 -5.84 -8.45 9.94
CA TYR A 75 -5.47 -7.12 10.44
C TYR A 75 -5.20 -6.13 9.30
N TYR A 76 -4.52 -6.56 8.23
CA TYR A 76 -4.30 -5.70 7.07
C TYR A 76 -5.62 -5.33 6.38
N GLY A 77 -6.54 -6.29 6.27
CA GLY A 77 -7.89 -6.09 5.78
C GLY A 77 -8.67 -5.06 6.60
N GLU A 78 -8.57 -5.11 7.93
CA GLU A 78 -9.16 -4.10 8.83
C GLU A 78 -8.66 -2.69 8.50
N ILE A 79 -7.35 -2.52 8.29
CA ILE A 79 -6.79 -1.22 7.88
C ILE A 79 -7.45 -0.73 6.59
N ILE A 80 -7.56 -1.60 5.58
CA ILE A 80 -8.17 -1.27 4.29
C ILE A 80 -9.64 -0.87 4.47
N GLN A 81 -10.42 -1.66 5.20
CA GLN A 81 -11.85 -1.41 5.42
C GLN A 81 -12.09 -0.10 6.16
N ARG A 82 -11.29 0.18 7.21
CA ARG A 82 -11.40 1.44 7.97
C ARG A 82 -10.96 2.65 7.12
N VAL A 83 -9.95 2.51 6.26
CA VAL A 83 -9.57 3.54 5.27
C VAL A 83 -10.70 3.78 4.28
N LYS A 84 -11.27 2.70 3.71
CA LYS A 84 -12.38 2.81 2.75
C LYS A 84 -13.65 3.40 3.39
N LYS A 85 -13.86 3.25 4.68
CA LYS A 85 -14.96 3.88 5.41
C LYS A 85 -14.85 5.41 5.44
N ILE A 86 -13.64 5.97 5.55
CA ILE A 86 -13.41 7.43 5.56
C ILE A 86 -13.14 8.01 4.16
N SER A 87 -12.70 7.18 3.22
CA SER A 87 -12.39 7.56 1.83
C SER A 87 -12.76 6.42 0.89
N PRO A 88 -14.04 6.23 0.55
CA PRO A 88 -14.50 5.08 -0.24
C PRO A 88 -13.78 4.94 -1.60
N ASP A 89 -13.56 6.05 -2.30
CA ASP A 89 -12.99 6.09 -3.65
C ASP A 89 -11.45 6.19 -3.66
N ALA A 90 -10.83 6.25 -2.48
CA ALA A 90 -9.37 6.38 -2.39
C ALA A 90 -8.64 5.25 -3.12
N LYS A 91 -7.54 5.60 -3.76
CA LYS A 91 -6.63 4.62 -4.37
C LYS A 91 -5.66 4.10 -3.32
N LEU A 92 -5.48 2.77 -3.29
CA LEU A 92 -4.66 2.09 -2.30
C LEU A 92 -3.44 1.49 -2.97
N PHE A 93 -2.27 1.72 -2.39
CA PHE A 93 -1.01 1.18 -2.88
C PHE A 93 -0.35 0.35 -1.76
N PHE A 94 -0.31 -0.96 -1.95
CA PHE A 94 0.30 -1.90 -1.02
C PHE A 94 1.75 -2.15 -1.40
N VAL A 95 2.68 -1.91 -0.50
CA VAL A 95 4.11 -2.07 -0.78
C VAL A 95 4.60 -3.38 -0.20
N THR A 96 5.16 -4.26 -1.05
CA THR A 96 5.77 -5.51 -0.57
C THR A 96 7.17 -5.24 0.02
N GLU A 97 7.59 -6.07 0.99
CA GLU A 97 8.96 -6.04 1.50
C GLU A 97 9.94 -6.52 0.40
N PRO A 98 11.08 -5.81 0.18
CA PRO A 98 12.11 -6.27 -0.76
C PRO A 98 12.78 -7.58 -0.31
N LYS A 99 13.45 -8.26 -1.24
CA LYS A 99 14.31 -9.39 -0.92
C LYS A 99 15.57 -8.93 -0.20
N HIS A 100 15.99 -9.67 0.80
CA HIS A 100 17.29 -9.50 1.45
C HIS A 100 18.17 -10.74 1.21
N SER A 101 19.44 -10.55 0.95
CA SER A 101 20.37 -11.69 0.80
C SER A 101 20.54 -12.49 2.09
N SER A 102 20.23 -11.89 3.23
CA SER A 102 20.27 -12.51 4.56
C SER A 102 18.97 -13.20 4.98
N ASP A 103 17.93 -13.21 4.13
CA ASP A 103 16.69 -13.90 4.45
C ASP A 103 16.92 -15.42 4.51
N ASN A 104 16.50 -16.04 5.60
CA ASN A 104 16.44 -17.51 5.69
C ASN A 104 15.13 -18.01 5.01
N GLU A 105 15.01 -19.32 4.84
CA GLU A 105 13.86 -19.93 4.16
C GLU A 105 12.50 -19.50 4.76
N LYS A 106 12.41 -19.41 6.09
CA LYS A 106 11.20 -18.96 6.78
C LYS A 106 10.84 -17.51 6.41
N ALA A 107 11.82 -16.61 6.37
CA ALA A 107 11.61 -15.22 6.01
C ALA A 107 11.22 -15.07 4.52
N VAL A 108 11.84 -15.86 3.65
CA VAL A 108 11.49 -15.90 2.23
C VAL A 108 10.05 -16.36 2.04
N LEU A 109 9.66 -17.46 2.68
CA LEU A 109 8.29 -17.99 2.60
C LEU A 109 7.28 -16.95 3.11
N ARG A 110 7.53 -16.36 4.27
CA ARG A 110 6.65 -15.36 4.86
C ARG A 110 6.43 -14.15 3.95
N LYS A 111 7.50 -13.61 3.35
CA LYS A 111 7.40 -12.51 2.38
C LYS A 111 6.60 -12.89 1.13
N GLN A 112 6.73 -14.14 0.67
CA GLN A 112 5.94 -14.63 -0.46
C GLN A 112 4.46 -14.75 -0.10
N GLU A 113 4.13 -15.29 1.05
CA GLU A 113 2.76 -15.39 1.54
C GLU A 113 2.12 -14.00 1.73
N GLU A 114 2.81 -13.06 2.37
CA GLU A 114 2.32 -11.69 2.54
C GLU A 114 2.09 -11.02 1.18
N ARG A 115 2.99 -11.22 0.23
CA ARG A 115 2.84 -10.74 -1.14
C ARG A 115 1.56 -11.28 -1.81
N GLU A 116 1.30 -12.59 -1.68
CA GLU A 116 0.07 -13.20 -2.22
C GLU A 116 -1.20 -12.63 -1.54
N VAL A 117 -1.16 -12.36 -0.24
CA VAL A 117 -2.24 -11.67 0.48
C VAL A 117 -2.51 -10.31 -0.15
N LEU A 118 -1.47 -9.49 -0.38
CA LEU A 118 -1.63 -8.16 -0.97
C LEU A 118 -2.21 -8.21 -2.39
N TYR A 119 -1.83 -9.19 -3.21
CA TYR A 119 -2.47 -9.43 -4.50
C TYR A 119 -3.90 -9.95 -4.36
N GLY A 120 -4.20 -10.73 -3.33
CA GLY A 120 -5.57 -11.12 -2.99
C GLY A 120 -6.46 -9.90 -2.73
N PHE A 121 -5.95 -8.92 -1.99
CA PHE A 121 -6.69 -7.70 -1.69
C PHE A 121 -7.01 -6.85 -2.92
N THR A 122 -6.18 -6.85 -3.96
CA THR A 122 -6.53 -6.12 -5.19
C THR A 122 -7.75 -6.70 -5.93
N LYS A 123 -8.13 -7.92 -5.60
CA LYS A 123 -9.36 -8.56 -6.12
C LYS A 123 -10.59 -8.27 -5.26
N LEU A 124 -10.39 -7.95 -3.98
CA LEU A 124 -11.47 -7.67 -3.02
C LEU A 124 -11.81 -6.18 -2.94
N PHE A 125 -10.80 -5.32 -3.06
CA PHE A 125 -10.95 -3.88 -2.85
C PHE A 125 -10.62 -3.12 -4.14
N GLU A 126 -11.65 -2.55 -4.75
CA GLU A 126 -11.50 -1.75 -5.95
C GLU A 126 -10.57 -0.55 -5.74
N GLY A 127 -9.83 -0.19 -6.79
CA GLY A 127 -8.88 0.92 -6.77
C GLY A 127 -7.62 0.64 -5.93
N SER A 128 -7.26 -0.64 -5.73
CA SER A 128 -6.06 -1.04 -5.03
C SER A 128 -5.03 -1.73 -5.92
N TYR A 129 -3.76 -1.48 -5.62
CA TYR A 129 -2.61 -1.87 -6.44
C TYR A 129 -1.46 -2.34 -5.57
N VAL A 130 -0.64 -3.26 -6.09
CA VAL A 130 0.58 -3.71 -5.42
C VAL A 130 1.80 -3.04 -6.03
N ILE A 131 2.60 -2.41 -5.18
CA ILE A 131 3.97 -1.97 -5.50
C ILE A 131 4.89 -3.12 -5.11
N ASP A 132 5.17 -4.00 -6.07
CA ASP A 132 5.85 -5.27 -5.84
C ASP A 132 7.37 -5.13 -5.83
N LEU A 133 7.91 -4.58 -4.73
CA LEU A 133 9.35 -4.47 -4.54
C LEU A 133 10.02 -5.83 -4.30
N TYR A 134 9.26 -6.85 -3.85
CA TYR A 134 9.79 -8.21 -3.73
C TYR A 134 10.22 -8.76 -5.09
N LYS A 135 9.42 -8.54 -6.12
CA LYS A 135 9.68 -9.07 -7.47
C LYS A 135 10.56 -8.14 -8.30
N TYR A 136 10.33 -6.86 -8.24
CA TYR A 136 10.90 -5.87 -9.15
C TYR A 136 11.87 -4.90 -8.48
N GLY A 137 11.94 -4.87 -7.15
CA GLY A 137 12.93 -4.08 -6.42
C GLY A 137 14.34 -4.71 -6.44
N PRO A 138 15.36 -3.97 -6.05
CA PRO A 138 16.69 -4.51 -5.87
C PRO A 138 16.73 -5.53 -4.72
N VAL A 139 17.66 -6.48 -4.81
CA VAL A 139 17.98 -7.33 -3.66
C VAL A 139 18.83 -6.50 -2.69
N TYR A 140 18.45 -6.48 -1.42
CA TYR A 140 19.21 -5.83 -0.36
C TYR A 140 20.33 -6.74 0.11
N ASP A 141 21.34 -6.87 -0.77
CA ASP A 141 22.57 -7.61 -0.55
C ASP A 141 23.61 -6.78 0.25
N ASP A 142 24.80 -7.34 0.47
CA ASP A 142 25.85 -6.66 1.23
C ASP A 142 26.34 -5.39 0.56
N LYS A 143 26.35 -5.34 -0.79
CA LYS A 143 26.71 -4.15 -1.55
C LYS A 143 25.65 -3.07 -1.39
N PHE A 144 24.38 -3.42 -1.46
CA PHE A 144 23.27 -2.50 -1.20
C PHE A 144 23.33 -1.96 0.22
N LYS A 145 23.53 -2.85 1.22
CA LYS A 145 23.63 -2.46 2.64
C LYS A 145 24.83 -1.56 2.89
N TYR A 146 25.98 -1.86 2.31
CA TYR A 146 27.18 -1.01 2.43
C TYR A 146 26.93 0.43 1.97
N ASN A 147 26.18 0.64 0.88
CA ASN A 147 25.92 1.96 0.32
C ASN A 147 24.75 2.70 0.97
N PHE A 148 23.75 1.97 1.47
CA PHE A 148 22.47 2.55 1.83
C PHE A 148 21.99 2.25 3.26
N TYR A 149 22.78 1.55 4.06
CA TYR A 149 22.44 1.23 5.45
C TYR A 149 23.46 1.76 6.44
N LEU A 150 22.99 2.10 7.63
CA LEU A 150 23.79 2.43 8.81
C LEU A 150 23.09 1.85 10.04
N ASN A 151 23.83 1.05 10.82
CA ASN A 151 23.29 0.44 12.05
C ASN A 151 21.96 -0.33 11.86
N GLY A 152 21.85 -1.10 10.78
CA GLY A 152 20.67 -1.91 10.49
C GLY A 152 19.48 -1.18 9.85
N HIS A 153 19.56 0.13 9.66
CA HIS A 153 18.53 0.96 9.02
C HIS A 153 19.07 1.66 7.78
N MET A 154 18.16 2.05 6.88
CA MET A 154 18.56 2.84 5.72
C MET A 154 19.13 4.20 6.12
N THR A 155 20.15 4.64 5.39
CA THR A 155 20.60 6.03 5.38
C THR A 155 19.56 6.94 4.71
N PRO A 156 19.66 8.27 4.85
CA PRO A 156 18.83 9.19 4.07
C PRO A 156 18.85 8.91 2.57
N SER A 157 20.01 8.57 2.02
CA SER A 157 20.15 8.18 0.60
C SER A 157 19.39 6.89 0.26
N GLY A 158 19.40 5.91 1.17
CA GLY A 158 18.63 4.67 1.03
C GLY A 158 17.11 4.93 1.04
N TYR A 159 16.64 5.77 1.95
CA TYR A 159 15.23 6.17 1.97
C TYR A 159 14.82 6.96 0.73
N MET A 160 15.68 7.86 0.24
CA MET A 160 15.41 8.60 -1.01
C MET A 160 15.35 7.67 -2.22
N LEU A 161 16.23 6.67 -2.30
CA LEU A 161 16.18 5.65 -3.34
C LEU A 161 14.85 4.87 -3.29
N SER A 162 14.46 4.39 -2.12
CA SER A 162 13.20 3.67 -1.93
C SER A 162 11.98 4.52 -2.27
N ALA A 163 11.98 5.80 -1.87
CA ALA A 163 10.91 6.72 -2.20
C ALA A 163 10.80 6.95 -3.73
N ASN A 164 11.92 7.09 -4.42
CA ASN A 164 11.94 7.24 -5.88
C ASN A 164 11.45 5.97 -6.59
N MET A 165 11.80 4.79 -6.11
CA MET A 165 11.31 3.53 -6.66
C MET A 165 9.78 3.42 -6.49
N ILE A 166 9.27 3.70 -5.31
CA ILE A 166 7.82 3.69 -5.02
C ILE A 166 7.10 4.71 -5.90
N ALA A 167 7.60 5.95 -5.99
CA ALA A 167 7.00 6.99 -6.81
C ALA A 167 6.97 6.62 -8.30
N SER A 168 8.06 6.05 -8.83
CA SER A 168 8.14 5.59 -10.21
C SER A 168 7.17 4.44 -10.49
N TYR A 169 6.98 3.55 -9.50
CA TYR A 169 6.03 2.45 -9.64
C TYR A 169 4.58 2.95 -9.63
N ILE A 170 4.27 3.95 -8.78
CA ILE A 170 2.96 4.61 -8.76
C ILE A 170 2.70 5.30 -10.11
N ASP A 171 3.67 6.03 -10.65
CA ASP A 171 3.55 6.66 -11.98
C ASP A 171 3.26 5.62 -13.07
N TYR A 172 3.96 4.48 -13.03
CA TYR A 172 3.68 3.37 -13.94
C TYR A 172 2.25 2.81 -13.79
N ILE A 173 1.78 2.61 -12.55
CA ILE A 173 0.43 2.14 -12.27
C ILE A 173 -0.62 3.13 -12.83
N ILE A 174 -0.44 4.42 -12.58
CA ILE A 174 -1.35 5.47 -13.06
C ILE A 174 -1.44 5.44 -14.59
N ARG A 175 -0.29 5.42 -15.28
CA ARG A 175 -0.23 5.39 -16.74
C ARG A 175 -0.82 4.12 -17.34
N SER A 176 -0.70 3.00 -16.63
CA SER A 176 -1.23 1.71 -17.08
C SER A 176 -2.74 1.57 -16.85
N ASN A 177 -3.32 2.39 -15.96
CA ASN A 177 -4.73 2.32 -15.57
C ASN A 177 -5.39 3.71 -15.63
N PRO A 178 -5.35 4.43 -16.77
CA PRO A 178 -5.76 5.84 -16.84
C PRO A 178 -7.22 6.06 -16.45
N ARG A 179 -8.11 5.09 -16.71
CA ARG A 179 -9.52 5.18 -16.34
C ARG A 179 -9.73 5.24 -14.82
N ASP A 180 -8.98 4.43 -14.07
CA ASP A 180 -9.10 4.35 -12.62
C ASP A 180 -8.65 5.65 -11.93
N PHE A 181 -7.82 6.44 -12.62
CA PHE A 181 -7.25 7.67 -12.08
C PHE A 181 -7.83 8.95 -12.70
N ALA A 182 -8.70 8.85 -13.70
CA ALA A 182 -9.25 10.01 -14.42
C ALA A 182 -9.90 11.04 -13.48
N LEU A 183 -10.58 10.56 -12.42
CA LEU A 183 -11.29 11.40 -11.46
C LEU A 183 -10.63 11.41 -10.07
N ALA A 184 -9.43 10.84 -9.92
CA ALA A 184 -8.76 10.73 -8.61
C ALA A 184 -8.52 12.10 -7.96
N GLY A 185 -8.30 13.15 -8.75
CA GLY A 185 -8.17 14.52 -8.25
C GLY A 185 -9.41 15.11 -7.60
N LEU A 186 -10.58 14.53 -7.87
CA LEU A 186 -11.88 15.00 -7.34
C LEU A 186 -12.34 14.23 -6.11
N ILE A 187 -11.64 13.15 -5.72
CA ILE A 187 -11.95 12.35 -4.53
C ILE A 187 -11.97 13.25 -3.30
N GLY A 188 -13.07 13.21 -2.53
CA GLY A 188 -13.23 13.98 -1.29
C GLY A 188 -13.47 15.48 -1.48
N THR A 189 -13.64 15.98 -2.72
CA THR A 189 -13.94 17.39 -2.98
C THR A 189 -15.44 17.74 -2.91
N GLY A 190 -16.32 16.73 -2.91
CA GLY A 190 -17.76 16.91 -3.03
C GLY A 190 -18.23 17.29 -4.44
N ILE A 191 -17.32 17.34 -5.41
CA ILE A 191 -17.65 17.58 -6.81
C ILE A 191 -18.01 16.24 -7.44
N ASP A 192 -19.25 16.13 -7.94
CA ASP A 192 -19.64 15.06 -8.85
C ASP A 192 -19.35 15.52 -10.29
N PRO A 193 -18.34 14.95 -10.97
CA PRO A 193 -18.01 15.34 -12.35
C PRO A 193 -19.06 14.87 -13.37
N GLY A 194 -20.05 14.09 -12.93
CA GLY A 194 -20.91 13.33 -13.83
C GLY A 194 -20.05 12.39 -14.70
N VAL A 195 -20.25 11.11 -14.64
CA VAL A 195 -19.58 10.16 -15.55
C VAL A 195 -20.19 10.37 -16.93
N THR A 196 -19.59 11.25 -17.71
CA THR A 196 -20.04 11.50 -19.09
C THR A 196 -19.20 10.64 -20.04
N ASP A 197 -19.86 10.07 -21.05
CA ASP A 197 -19.23 9.40 -22.21
C ASP A 197 -18.07 10.22 -22.84
N THR A 198 -18.04 11.52 -22.55
CA THR A 198 -17.02 12.46 -23.00
C THR A 198 -15.65 12.19 -22.38
N ILE A 199 -15.60 11.80 -21.09
CA ILE A 199 -14.33 11.45 -20.41
C ILE A 199 -13.77 10.15 -20.99
N GLU A 200 -14.61 9.17 -21.23
CA GLU A 200 -14.20 7.94 -21.89
C GLU A 200 -13.70 8.17 -23.32
N ARG A 201 -14.34 9.06 -24.06
CA ARG A 201 -13.96 9.39 -25.44
C ARG A 201 -12.60 10.08 -25.50
N ASN A 202 -12.35 11.06 -24.66
CA ASN A 202 -11.07 11.78 -24.60
C ASN A 202 -9.91 10.85 -24.21
N LEU A 203 -10.12 9.91 -23.27
CA LEU A 203 -9.12 8.91 -22.90
C LEU A 203 -8.81 7.91 -24.02
N TYR A 204 -9.72 7.71 -24.99
CA TYR A 204 -9.49 6.86 -26.15
C TYR A 204 -8.80 7.61 -27.31
N GLU A 205 -9.06 8.88 -27.47
CA GLU A 205 -8.47 9.70 -28.55
C GLU A 205 -7.00 10.01 -28.28
N ASP A 206 -6.64 10.29 -27.03
CA ASP A 206 -5.24 10.50 -26.62
C ASP A 206 -4.34 9.26 -26.81
N ARG A 207 -4.91 8.05 -26.85
CA ARG A 207 -4.15 6.82 -27.14
C ARG A 207 -3.78 6.64 -28.63
N LYS A 208 -4.37 7.38 -29.54
CA LYS A 208 -4.05 7.33 -30.98
C LYS A 208 -2.89 8.24 -31.36
N LEU A 209 -2.37 9.03 -30.42
CA LEU A 209 -1.29 9.98 -30.64
C LEU A 209 0.09 9.50 -30.21
N PHE A 210 0.23 8.22 -29.74
CA PHE A 210 1.52 7.61 -29.39
C PHE A 210 1.74 6.28 -30.08
#